data_7af4adefda6da7149bba049b9aae8720
#
_entry.id   7af4adefda6da7149bba049b9aae8720
#
_cell.length_a   1.000
_cell.length_b   1.000
_cell.length_c   1.000
_cell.angle_alpha   90.00
_cell.angle_beta   90.00
_cell.angle_gamma   90.00
#
_symmetry.space_group_name_H-M   'P 1'
#
loop_
_entity.id
_entity.type
_entity.pdbx_description
1 polymer ?
#
loop_
_entity_poly.entity_id
_entity_poly.type
_entity_poly.pdbx_seq_one_letter_code
_entity_poly.pdbx_strand_id
1 'polypeptide(L)'
;MKHATKLIKTRWQQAKKMKIKLRIYYFLFITLLFSCKEKHNNIDSKIEKPNKIVLISINAPAKYIHLIKQDSVGKKIKDSLGPKAFWNNNGFTYLDYINNEKTWLPKPNVRDTIVIECYSEFLELSTNNFFTSIKETFLVKNGDTIIFNYEHNIPKAKITNREVNDVELNYNSYRLKKLFDNKYTSHYLIFGNMFLNENFKDYEQKSIEYFNQAKLDFKEETKLLDSLKSNNLISQTNYLYRKDALNMLMEKHKKLKNIKKWLVQTKTLEDKETIEQVFGFDLSKTDSLMKFSFFRDYLNSISQYDLNFIEENNGNSGGFYIDSRIRFDSILKDKRFNQTAKNLLLFNAYNGIGQNFRVKDKQEYFKKLQENTTNIEQLNKLKKDFKLDFSKSNELVLTNLKNDTLTYNNLLKNNNGKWLYIDFWASWCKPCRKTMPESNKLKKEFKDENIEFIYLSLNDKKENWKKAIEVDGISNSQNYFIENGNVSQVIEDLGVKTIPHYLIYSPNGELVNGFANRPGQGAKEQLKKLITEK
;
A
#
# COMPACT_ATOMS: atom_id res chain seq x y z
N MET A 1 77.29 4.48 30.99
CA MET A 1 76.50 5.71 30.75
C MET A 1 76.42 6.14 29.26
N LYS A 2 77.45 5.96 28.40
CA LYS A 2 77.41 6.41 26.99
C LYS A 2 76.42 5.64 26.07
N HIS A 3 75.97 4.42 26.38
CA HIS A 3 75.07 3.63 25.58
C HIS A 3 73.58 4.00 25.81
N ALA A 4 73.18 4.37 27.02
CA ALA A 4 71.83 4.76 27.34
C ALA A 4 71.43 6.09 26.69
N THR A 5 72.36 7.04 26.63
CA THR A 5 72.15 8.37 26.03
C THR A 5 71.94 8.30 24.51
N LYS A 6 72.58 7.33 23.86
CA LYS A 6 72.42 7.11 22.39
C LYS A 6 71.07 6.52 22.04
N LEU A 7 70.53 5.61 22.88
CA LEU A 7 69.20 5.03 22.69
C LEU A 7 68.07 6.05 22.91
N ILE A 8 68.23 6.93 23.89
CA ILE A 8 67.25 7.99 24.17
C ILE A 8 67.21 9.01 23.04
N LYS A 9 68.35 9.40 22.50
CA LYS A 9 68.41 10.32 21.34
C LYS A 9 67.75 9.73 20.09
N THR A 10 67.94 8.41 19.83
CA THR A 10 67.37 7.74 18.64
C THR A 10 65.85 7.61 18.79
N ARG A 11 65.35 7.27 19.99
CA ARG A 11 63.92 7.23 20.26
C ARG A 11 63.26 8.60 20.18
N TRP A 12 63.95 9.64 20.63
CA TRP A 12 63.45 11.02 20.54
C TRP A 12 63.37 11.53 19.10
N GLN A 13 64.32 11.17 18.27
CA GLN A 13 64.29 11.48 16.81
C GLN A 13 63.20 10.67 16.08
N GLN A 14 62.96 9.42 16.46
CA GLN A 14 61.86 8.62 15.91
C GLN A 14 60.50 9.19 16.31
N ALA A 15 60.31 9.59 17.57
CA ALA A 15 59.07 10.19 18.05
C ALA A 15 58.81 11.56 17.39
N LYS A 16 59.87 12.37 17.11
CA LYS A 16 59.77 13.64 16.39
C LYS A 16 59.39 13.44 14.92
N LYS A 17 59.96 12.43 14.23
CA LYS A 17 59.56 12.04 12.87
C LYS A 17 58.13 11.50 12.81
N MET A 18 57.68 10.75 13.84
CA MET A 18 56.33 10.26 13.91
C MET A 18 55.30 11.37 14.15
N LYS A 19 55.62 12.36 15.02
CA LYS A 19 54.76 13.55 15.20
C LYS A 19 54.67 14.43 13.93
N ILE A 20 55.75 14.53 13.15
CA ILE A 20 55.74 15.28 11.88
C ILE A 20 54.89 14.51 10.84
N LYS A 21 55.04 13.18 10.73
CA LYS A 21 54.18 12.36 9.88
C LYS A 21 52.70 12.47 10.27
N LEU A 22 52.38 12.41 11.58
CA LEU A 22 50.98 12.55 12.04
C LEU A 22 50.40 13.93 11.72
N ARG A 23 51.21 15.00 11.82
CA ARG A 23 50.78 16.37 11.42
C ARG A 23 50.58 16.50 9.91
N ILE A 24 51.40 15.86 9.10
CA ILE A 24 51.22 15.84 7.64
C ILE A 24 49.97 15.03 7.27
N TYR A 25 49.71 13.91 7.91
CA TYR A 25 48.46 13.15 7.70
C TYR A 25 47.22 13.90 8.18
N TYR A 26 47.34 14.66 9.27
CA TYR A 26 46.25 15.50 9.78
C TYR A 26 45.98 16.70 8.84
N PHE A 27 47.02 17.28 8.25
CA PHE A 27 46.88 18.36 7.28
C PHE A 27 46.36 17.85 5.93
N LEU A 28 46.79 16.67 5.48
CA LEU A 28 46.25 16.00 4.30
C LEU A 28 44.78 15.55 4.51
N PHE A 29 44.41 15.13 5.72
CA PHE A 29 43.04 14.78 6.05
C PHE A 29 42.13 16.01 6.10
N ILE A 30 42.63 17.15 6.61
CA ILE A 30 41.91 18.43 6.60
C ILE A 30 41.78 18.97 5.17
N THR A 31 42.81 18.86 4.32
CA THR A 31 42.72 19.28 2.92
C THR A 31 41.79 18.37 2.11
N LEU A 32 41.67 17.07 2.44
CA LEU A 32 40.69 16.18 1.84
C LEU A 32 39.26 16.50 2.32
N LEU A 33 39.07 16.98 3.54
CA LEU A 33 37.76 17.42 4.04
C LEU A 33 37.32 18.78 3.45
N PHE A 34 38.29 19.62 2.98
CA PHE A 34 37.97 20.87 2.30
C PHE A 34 37.95 20.75 0.77
N SER A 35 38.42 19.61 0.20
CA SER A 35 38.38 19.34 -1.24
C SER A 35 37.07 18.67 -1.70
N CYS A 36 36.21 18.21 -0.80
CA CYS A 36 34.81 17.94 -1.07
C CYS A 36 33.95 19.18 -0.79
N LYS A 37 34.28 20.33 -1.31
CA LYS A 37 33.29 21.17 -1.91
C LYS A 37 32.90 20.41 -3.17
N GLU A 38 31.84 19.60 -3.04
CA GLU A 38 30.96 19.39 -4.16
C GLU A 38 30.84 20.78 -4.82
N LYS A 39 31.32 20.88 -6.04
CA LYS A 39 30.69 21.77 -6.97
C LYS A 39 29.22 21.33 -6.92
N HIS A 40 28.42 21.96 -6.06
CA HIS A 40 27.12 22.33 -6.51
C HIS A 40 27.46 23.07 -7.84
N ASN A 41 27.41 22.32 -8.92
CA ASN A 41 26.92 22.89 -10.12
C ASN A 41 25.60 23.50 -9.61
N ASN A 42 25.60 24.77 -9.31
CA ASN A 42 24.51 25.62 -9.60
C ASN A 42 24.26 25.34 -11.10
N ILE A 43 23.52 24.30 -11.36
CA ILE A 43 22.52 24.32 -12.37
C ILE A 43 21.62 25.44 -11.84
N ASP A 44 21.97 26.69 -12.08
CA ASP A 44 21.03 27.68 -12.50
C ASP A 44 20.37 27.08 -13.74
N SER A 45 19.55 26.01 -13.51
CA SER A 45 18.42 25.76 -14.34
C SER A 45 17.68 27.09 -14.25
N LYS A 46 17.84 27.96 -15.26
CA LYS A 46 16.78 28.88 -15.60
C LYS A 46 15.52 28.07 -15.36
N ILE A 47 14.80 28.39 -14.28
CA ILE A 47 13.47 27.88 -14.05
C ILE A 47 12.72 28.51 -15.22
N GLU A 48 12.72 27.81 -16.35
CA GLU A 48 11.87 28.18 -17.48
C GLU A 48 10.49 28.23 -16.89
N LYS A 49 9.82 29.38 -17.05
CA LYS A 49 8.45 29.55 -16.58
C LYS A 49 7.68 28.35 -17.09
N PRO A 50 6.96 27.61 -16.21
CA PRO A 50 6.24 26.43 -16.64
C PRO A 50 5.30 26.82 -17.77
N ASN A 51 5.37 26.13 -18.88
CA ASN A 51 4.36 26.26 -19.89
C ASN A 51 3.07 25.57 -19.39
N LYS A 52 1.95 26.03 -19.89
CA LYS A 52 0.66 25.55 -19.43
C LYS A 52 0.06 24.58 -20.45
N ILE A 53 -0.37 23.43 -19.98
CA ILE A 53 -1.23 22.53 -20.75
C ILE A 53 -2.67 22.83 -20.34
N VAL A 54 -3.52 23.05 -21.33
CA VAL A 54 -4.96 23.33 -21.10
C VAL A 54 -5.75 22.09 -21.50
N LEU A 55 -6.47 21.51 -20.56
CA LEU A 55 -7.37 20.39 -20.80
C LEU A 55 -8.81 20.88 -20.76
N ILE A 56 -9.57 20.57 -21.79
CA ILE A 56 -10.97 20.91 -21.96
C ILE A 56 -11.76 19.63 -22.15
N SER A 57 -12.72 19.36 -21.32
CA SER A 57 -13.65 18.24 -21.48
C SER A 57 -15.02 18.78 -21.91
N ILE A 58 -15.60 18.16 -22.95
CA ILE A 58 -16.90 18.54 -23.47
C ILE A 58 -17.87 17.38 -23.25
N ASN A 59 -18.91 17.62 -22.46
CA ASN A 59 -19.97 16.64 -22.19
C ASN A 59 -19.42 15.31 -21.66
N ALA A 60 -18.53 15.35 -20.65
CA ALA A 60 -18.08 14.15 -19.98
C ALA A 60 -19.29 13.32 -19.51
N PRO A 61 -19.28 12.00 -19.70
CA PRO A 61 -20.38 11.16 -19.23
C PRO A 61 -20.52 11.25 -17.71
N ALA A 62 -21.74 11.25 -17.23
CA ALA A 62 -22.03 11.23 -15.81
C ALA A 62 -21.48 9.93 -15.18
N LYS A 63 -21.04 10.03 -13.91
CA LYS A 63 -20.69 8.86 -13.13
C LYS A 63 -21.97 8.12 -12.74
N TYR A 64 -22.07 6.86 -13.14
CA TYR A 64 -23.15 6.01 -12.70
C TYR A 64 -22.55 4.85 -11.88
N ILE A 65 -23.14 4.53 -10.74
CA ILE A 65 -22.82 3.35 -9.94
C ILE A 65 -23.91 2.31 -10.17
N HIS A 66 -23.55 1.15 -10.73
CA HIS A 66 -24.45 0.00 -10.70
C HIS A 66 -24.22 -0.78 -9.42
N LEU A 67 -25.28 -0.88 -8.65
CA LEU A 67 -25.43 -1.91 -7.65
C LEU A 67 -26.13 -3.11 -8.33
N ILE A 68 -25.40 -4.18 -8.60
CA ILE A 68 -26.02 -5.45 -8.95
C ILE A 68 -26.63 -5.99 -7.65
N LYS A 69 -27.92 -5.84 -7.47
CA LYS A 69 -28.64 -6.55 -6.42
C LYS A 69 -28.74 -8.03 -6.82
N GLN A 70 -28.29 -8.90 -5.93
CA GLN A 70 -28.56 -10.33 -6.00
C GLN A 70 -29.69 -10.64 -5.02
N ASP A 71 -30.59 -11.56 -5.39
CA ASP A 71 -31.56 -12.10 -4.45
C ASP A 71 -30.89 -13.05 -3.45
N SER A 72 -31.65 -13.53 -2.48
CA SER A 72 -31.19 -14.45 -1.42
C SER A 72 -30.62 -15.78 -1.94
N VAL A 73 -30.74 -16.06 -3.23
CA VAL A 73 -30.26 -17.29 -3.91
C VAL A 73 -29.10 -16.96 -4.86
N GLY A 74 -28.62 -15.70 -4.91
CA GLY A 74 -27.50 -15.27 -5.77
C GLY A 74 -27.91 -14.99 -7.22
N LYS A 75 -29.20 -14.99 -7.55
CA LYS A 75 -29.68 -14.68 -8.91
C LYS A 75 -29.68 -13.17 -9.15
N LYS A 76 -29.06 -12.74 -10.24
CA LYS A 76 -29.05 -11.32 -10.63
C LYS A 76 -30.48 -10.81 -10.86
N ILE A 77 -30.93 -9.90 -10.02
CA ILE A 77 -32.25 -9.24 -10.21
C ILE A 77 -32.05 -8.16 -11.28
N LYS A 78 -32.80 -8.25 -12.37
CA LYS A 78 -32.99 -7.15 -13.32
C LYS A 78 -33.76 -6.05 -12.60
N ASP A 79 -33.06 -5.00 -12.19
CA ASP A 79 -33.71 -3.84 -11.59
C ASP A 79 -34.44 -3.05 -12.67
N SER A 80 -35.70 -2.73 -12.45
CA SER A 80 -36.54 -1.95 -13.34
C SER A 80 -36.21 -0.45 -13.41
N LEU A 81 -35.18 0.00 -12.68
CA LEU A 81 -34.81 1.41 -12.51
C LEU A 81 -33.74 1.90 -13.51
N GLY A 82 -33.90 1.58 -14.78
CA GLY A 82 -33.09 2.20 -15.85
C GLY A 82 -31.74 1.55 -16.15
N PRO A 83 -30.98 2.09 -17.10
CA PRO A 83 -29.72 1.51 -17.54
C PRO A 83 -28.72 1.57 -16.38
N LYS A 84 -28.30 0.39 -16.02
CA LYS A 84 -27.41 0.17 -14.89
C LYS A 84 -26.01 0.53 -15.29
N ALA A 85 -25.51 1.62 -14.79
CA ALA A 85 -24.22 2.13 -15.12
C ALA A 85 -23.15 1.43 -14.32
N PHE A 86 -22.07 1.08 -14.93
CA PHE A 86 -20.85 0.71 -14.25
C PHE A 86 -20.08 1.97 -13.86
N TRP A 87 -19.30 1.89 -12.82
CA TRP A 87 -18.51 2.99 -12.36
C TRP A 87 -17.51 3.37 -13.45
N ASN A 88 -17.77 4.46 -14.16
CA ASN A 88 -16.85 4.97 -15.15
C ASN A 88 -16.05 6.10 -14.50
N ASN A 89 -14.80 5.84 -14.18
CA ASN A 89 -13.92 6.86 -13.67
C ASN A 89 -13.27 7.57 -14.86
N ASN A 90 -14.00 8.51 -15.46
CA ASN A 90 -13.49 9.35 -16.57
C ASN A 90 -12.48 10.41 -16.11
N GLY A 91 -11.86 10.20 -14.95
CA GLY A 91 -10.82 11.09 -14.47
C GLY A 91 -9.54 10.90 -15.26
N PHE A 92 -8.84 12.00 -15.49
CA PHE A 92 -7.51 12.02 -16.08
C PHE A 92 -6.48 12.12 -14.98
N THR A 93 -5.61 11.13 -14.90
CA THR A 93 -4.52 11.04 -13.93
C THR A 93 -3.22 11.47 -14.60
N TYR A 94 -2.45 12.29 -13.90
CA TYR A 94 -1.13 12.78 -14.35
C TYR A 94 -0.23 13.01 -13.15
N LEU A 95 1.08 13.14 -13.37
CA LEU A 95 2.03 13.58 -12.35
C LEU A 95 2.22 15.09 -12.42
N ASP A 96 2.18 15.75 -11.27
CA ASP A 96 2.61 17.14 -11.15
C ASP A 96 4.15 17.27 -11.15
N TYR A 97 4.65 18.49 -11.01
CA TYR A 97 6.09 18.81 -11.09
C TYR A 97 6.93 18.19 -9.95
N ILE A 98 6.31 17.76 -8.86
CA ILE A 98 6.97 17.09 -7.73
C ILE A 98 6.65 15.59 -7.71
N ASN A 99 6.22 15.02 -8.82
CA ASN A 99 5.86 13.61 -9.01
C ASN A 99 4.69 13.12 -8.13
N ASN A 100 3.81 14.02 -7.69
CA ASN A 100 2.57 13.60 -7.07
C ASN A 100 1.53 13.26 -8.13
N GLU A 101 0.84 12.16 -7.93
CA GLU A 101 -0.27 11.78 -8.78
C GLU A 101 -1.49 12.67 -8.48
N LYS A 102 -1.95 13.36 -9.50
CA LYS A 102 -3.16 14.21 -9.49
C LYS A 102 -4.21 13.60 -10.40
N THR A 103 -5.46 13.76 -10.04
CA THR A 103 -6.59 13.32 -10.87
C THR A 103 -7.57 14.48 -11.07
N TRP A 104 -7.79 14.80 -12.33
CA TRP A 104 -8.86 15.71 -12.73
C TRP A 104 -10.10 14.91 -13.10
N LEU A 105 -11.23 15.23 -12.47
CA LEU A 105 -12.53 14.64 -12.75
C LEU A 105 -13.41 15.68 -13.44
N PRO A 106 -13.54 15.65 -14.78
CA PRO A 106 -14.37 16.60 -15.50
C PRO A 106 -15.82 16.56 -15.02
N LYS A 107 -16.45 17.73 -14.92
CA LYS A 107 -17.87 17.83 -14.61
C LYS A 107 -18.69 17.19 -15.73
N PRO A 108 -19.69 16.37 -15.39
CA PRO A 108 -20.48 15.68 -16.41
C PRO A 108 -21.43 16.62 -17.15
N ASN A 109 -21.67 16.32 -18.43
CA ASN A 109 -22.64 16.97 -19.30
C ASN A 109 -22.44 18.49 -19.51
N VAL A 110 -21.26 19.00 -19.20
CA VAL A 110 -20.90 20.41 -19.40
C VAL A 110 -19.49 20.53 -19.97
N ARG A 111 -19.15 21.72 -20.44
CA ARG A 111 -17.75 22.06 -20.72
C ARG A 111 -17.04 22.34 -19.40
N ASP A 112 -15.96 21.61 -19.13
CA ASP A 112 -15.10 21.81 -17.97
C ASP A 112 -13.65 21.98 -18.41
N THR A 113 -12.87 22.77 -17.68
CA THR A 113 -11.51 23.13 -18.08
C THR A 113 -10.58 23.12 -16.88
N ILE A 114 -9.38 22.57 -17.06
CA ILE A 114 -8.27 22.68 -16.10
C ILE A 114 -7.02 23.16 -16.82
N VAL A 115 -6.18 23.89 -16.11
CA VAL A 115 -4.85 24.29 -16.56
C VAL A 115 -3.82 23.59 -15.70
N ILE A 116 -2.88 22.90 -16.34
CA ILE A 116 -1.80 22.15 -15.69
C ILE A 116 -0.48 22.84 -16.00
N GLU A 117 0.30 23.14 -14.96
CA GLU A 117 1.68 23.61 -15.13
C GLU A 117 2.57 22.39 -15.45
N CYS A 118 3.30 22.45 -16.55
CA CYS A 118 4.15 21.39 -17.02
C CYS A 118 5.59 21.89 -17.15
N TYR A 119 6.50 21.22 -16.46
CA TYR A 119 7.93 21.53 -16.44
C TYR A 119 8.75 20.57 -17.30
N SER A 120 8.12 19.52 -17.83
CA SER A 120 8.74 18.56 -18.75
C SER A 120 8.28 18.82 -20.18
N GLU A 121 9.04 18.30 -21.17
CA GLU A 121 8.65 18.42 -22.59
C GLU A 121 7.31 17.76 -22.89
N PHE A 122 7.01 16.64 -22.21
CA PHE A 122 5.76 15.88 -22.37
C PHE A 122 5.15 15.53 -21.03
N LEU A 123 3.84 15.48 -21.01
CA LEU A 123 3.02 14.96 -19.90
C LEU A 123 2.24 13.75 -20.39
N GLU A 124 2.25 12.67 -19.59
CA GLU A 124 1.34 11.56 -19.78
C GLU A 124 0.03 11.83 -19.03
N LEU A 125 -1.08 11.82 -19.76
CA LEU A 125 -2.41 11.76 -19.21
C LEU A 125 -2.92 10.34 -19.32
N SER A 126 -3.47 9.78 -18.27
CA SER A 126 -4.07 8.45 -18.30
C SER A 126 -5.47 8.45 -17.73
N THR A 127 -6.36 7.66 -18.30
CA THR A 127 -7.69 7.41 -17.76
C THR A 127 -7.99 5.92 -17.80
N ASN A 128 -8.65 5.42 -16.77
CA ASN A 128 -9.02 4.01 -16.68
C ASN A 128 -10.41 3.82 -17.29
N ASN A 129 -10.50 3.00 -18.31
CA ASN A 129 -11.78 2.50 -18.78
C ASN A 129 -12.09 1.19 -18.04
N PHE A 130 -13.06 1.23 -17.15
CA PHE A 130 -13.44 0.06 -16.36
C PHE A 130 -13.94 -1.12 -17.22
N PHE A 131 -14.62 -0.82 -18.32
CA PHE A 131 -15.21 -1.87 -19.17
C PHE A 131 -14.18 -2.69 -19.94
N THR A 132 -13.12 -2.03 -20.40
CA THR A 132 -12.10 -2.68 -21.20
C THR A 132 -10.88 -3.10 -20.38
N SER A 133 -10.82 -2.72 -19.11
CA SER A 133 -9.60 -2.81 -18.27
C SER A 133 -8.38 -2.17 -18.93
N ILE A 134 -8.59 -1.33 -19.95
CA ILE A 134 -7.55 -0.69 -20.72
C ILE A 134 -7.37 0.73 -20.19
N LYS A 135 -6.13 1.04 -19.89
CA LYS A 135 -5.70 2.38 -19.55
C LYS A 135 -5.51 3.17 -20.84
N GLU A 136 -6.40 4.14 -21.10
CA GLU A 136 -6.17 5.10 -22.18
C GLU A 136 -5.05 6.04 -21.75
N THR A 137 -4.07 6.25 -22.62
CA THR A 137 -2.93 7.12 -22.37
C THR A 137 -2.71 8.09 -23.52
N PHE A 138 -2.56 9.36 -23.15
CA PHE A 138 -2.32 10.45 -24.09
C PHE A 138 -0.97 11.08 -23.73
N LEU A 139 -0.04 11.07 -24.67
CA LEU A 139 1.23 11.79 -24.51
C LEU A 139 1.08 13.17 -25.12
N VAL A 140 1.05 14.19 -24.28
CA VAL A 140 0.78 15.58 -24.67
C VAL A 140 2.03 16.42 -24.49
N LYS A 141 2.26 17.36 -25.40
CA LYS A 141 3.43 18.23 -25.37
C LYS A 141 3.15 19.45 -24.50
N ASN A 142 4.18 19.94 -23.86
CA ASN A 142 4.13 21.20 -23.11
C ASN A 142 3.61 22.34 -24.00
N GLY A 143 2.63 23.09 -23.51
CA GLY A 143 1.96 24.15 -24.26
C GLY A 143 0.71 23.70 -25.05
N ASP A 144 0.37 22.41 -25.08
CA ASP A 144 -0.80 21.92 -25.80
C ASP A 144 -2.11 22.41 -25.17
N THR A 145 -3.08 22.71 -26.03
CA THR A 145 -4.50 22.88 -25.67
C THR A 145 -5.28 21.71 -26.23
N ILE A 146 -5.86 20.89 -25.35
CA ILE A 146 -6.46 19.60 -25.69
C ILE A 146 -7.94 19.63 -25.38
N ILE A 147 -8.75 19.19 -26.35
CA ILE A 147 -10.21 18.99 -26.18
C ILE A 147 -10.47 17.49 -26.15
N PHE A 148 -11.16 17.04 -25.11
CA PHE A 148 -11.70 15.69 -24.99
C PHE A 148 -13.19 15.68 -25.32
N ASN A 149 -13.56 14.96 -26.36
CA ASN A 149 -14.92 14.52 -26.66
C ASN A 149 -15.06 13.07 -26.25
N TYR A 150 -16.28 12.54 -26.16
CA TYR A 150 -16.50 11.17 -25.71
C TYR A 150 -17.32 10.40 -26.76
N GLU A 151 -16.73 9.31 -27.24
CA GLU A 151 -17.39 8.34 -28.12
C GLU A 151 -17.62 7.05 -27.33
N HIS A 152 -18.86 6.62 -27.14
CA HIS A 152 -19.22 5.46 -26.31
C HIS A 152 -18.59 5.51 -24.89
N ASN A 153 -18.58 6.68 -24.29
CA ASN A 153 -17.96 6.96 -23.00
C ASN A 153 -16.41 6.85 -22.97
N ILE A 154 -15.76 6.71 -24.11
CA ILE A 154 -14.30 6.72 -24.23
C ILE A 154 -13.86 8.13 -24.64
N PRO A 155 -12.92 8.75 -23.90
CA PRO A 155 -12.42 10.06 -24.25
C PRO A 155 -11.59 10.00 -25.54
N LYS A 156 -11.88 10.91 -26.46
CA LYS A 156 -11.13 11.15 -27.68
C LYS A 156 -10.51 12.53 -27.64
N ALA A 157 -9.19 12.58 -27.69
CA ALA A 157 -8.42 13.80 -27.60
C ALA A 157 -8.23 14.46 -28.97
N LYS A 158 -8.27 15.80 -28.99
CA LYS A 158 -7.87 16.63 -30.13
C LYS A 158 -7.05 17.81 -29.63
N ILE A 159 -5.86 18.01 -30.20
CA ILE A 159 -5.06 19.21 -29.97
C ILE A 159 -5.54 20.34 -30.89
N THR A 160 -5.69 21.55 -30.36
CA THR A 160 -6.28 22.66 -31.10
C THR A 160 -5.27 23.72 -31.54
N ASN A 161 -4.11 23.76 -30.93
CA ASN A 161 -3.09 24.81 -31.17
C ASN A 161 -1.86 24.33 -31.96
N ARG A 162 -1.85 23.09 -32.39
CA ARG A 162 -0.90 22.52 -33.36
C ARG A 162 -1.51 21.32 -34.08
N GLU A 163 -0.94 20.99 -35.22
CA GLU A 163 -1.34 19.79 -35.96
C GLU A 163 -0.71 18.53 -35.34
N VAL A 164 -1.53 17.51 -35.09
CA VAL A 164 -1.13 16.20 -34.60
C VAL A 164 -1.98 15.15 -35.30
N ASN A 165 -1.34 14.07 -35.73
CA ASN A 165 -2.08 12.94 -36.32
C ASN A 165 -3.00 12.32 -35.25
N ASP A 166 -4.24 12.02 -35.65
CA ASP A 166 -5.22 11.41 -34.73
C ASP A 166 -4.73 10.08 -34.15
N VAL A 167 -4.03 9.27 -34.96
CA VAL A 167 -3.45 7.99 -34.51
C VAL A 167 -2.39 8.20 -33.41
N GLU A 168 -1.59 9.25 -33.52
CA GLU A 168 -0.58 9.57 -32.50
C GLU A 168 -1.23 9.85 -31.16
N LEU A 169 -2.26 10.67 -31.16
CA LEU A 169 -2.90 11.12 -29.95
C LEU A 169 -3.84 10.07 -29.35
N ASN A 170 -4.65 9.41 -30.19
CA ASN A 170 -5.65 8.42 -29.80
C ASN A 170 -5.18 6.98 -30.12
N TYR A 171 -3.90 6.68 -29.87
CA TYR A 171 -3.26 5.41 -30.23
C TYR A 171 -3.98 4.18 -29.69
N ASN A 172 -4.40 4.20 -28.42
CA ASN A 172 -5.02 3.02 -27.82
C ASN A 172 -6.37 2.70 -28.49
N SER A 173 -7.18 3.72 -28.75
CA SER A 173 -8.45 3.55 -29.49
C SER A 173 -8.21 3.02 -30.91
N TYR A 174 -7.19 3.53 -31.60
CA TYR A 174 -6.81 3.06 -32.94
C TYR A 174 -6.33 1.60 -32.89
N ARG A 175 -5.46 1.26 -31.95
CA ARG A 175 -4.93 -0.09 -31.74
C ARG A 175 -6.04 -1.10 -31.49
N LEU A 176 -6.96 -0.78 -30.59
CA LEU A 176 -8.10 -1.63 -30.28
C LEU A 176 -8.98 -1.90 -31.50
N LYS A 177 -9.32 -0.85 -32.25
CA LYS A 177 -10.08 -1.00 -33.47
C LYS A 177 -9.40 -1.96 -34.45
N LYS A 178 -8.09 -1.82 -34.69
CA LYS A 178 -7.31 -2.71 -35.54
C LYS A 178 -7.30 -4.16 -35.06
N LEU A 179 -7.19 -4.38 -33.75
CA LEU A 179 -7.22 -5.70 -33.15
C LEU A 179 -8.61 -6.36 -33.34
N PHE A 180 -9.70 -5.62 -33.13
CA PHE A 180 -11.05 -6.12 -33.33
C PHE A 180 -11.38 -6.36 -34.81
N ASP A 181 -10.98 -5.46 -35.71
CA ASP A 181 -11.20 -5.60 -37.14
C ASP A 181 -10.48 -6.84 -37.73
N ASN A 182 -9.35 -7.23 -37.16
CA ASN A 182 -8.58 -8.40 -37.59
C ASN A 182 -9.04 -9.73 -36.96
N LYS A 183 -10.22 -9.78 -36.34
CA LYS A 183 -10.76 -10.96 -35.63
C LYS A 183 -9.82 -11.57 -34.60
N TYR A 184 -8.97 -10.75 -33.99
CA TYR A 184 -8.15 -11.17 -32.85
C TYR A 184 -9.06 -11.53 -31.68
N THR A 185 -9.19 -12.81 -31.39
CA THR A 185 -10.11 -13.32 -30.36
C THR A 185 -9.51 -13.35 -28.97
N SER A 186 -8.20 -13.09 -28.84
CA SER A 186 -7.52 -13.18 -27.55
C SER A 186 -6.59 -11.98 -27.33
N HIS A 187 -6.96 -11.12 -26.40
CA HIS A 187 -6.18 -9.94 -26.03
C HIS A 187 -5.33 -10.23 -24.78
N TYR A 188 -4.51 -11.27 -24.82
CA TYR A 188 -3.79 -11.78 -23.66
C TYR A 188 -2.80 -10.78 -23.08
N LEU A 189 -2.12 -9.96 -23.90
CA LEU A 189 -1.26 -8.89 -23.39
C LEU A 189 -2.06 -7.82 -22.65
N ILE A 190 -3.29 -7.57 -23.05
CA ILE A 190 -4.14 -6.51 -22.51
C ILE A 190 -4.94 -7.00 -21.29
N PHE A 191 -5.51 -8.21 -21.40
CA PHE A 191 -6.44 -8.77 -20.42
C PHE A 191 -5.83 -9.82 -19.50
N GLY A 192 -4.54 -10.04 -19.55
CA GLY A 192 -3.85 -11.14 -18.87
C GLY A 192 -4.06 -11.28 -17.37
N ASN A 193 -4.53 -10.24 -16.70
CA ASN A 193 -4.87 -10.34 -15.28
C ASN A 193 -6.18 -11.11 -15.02
N MET A 194 -7.05 -11.26 -16.02
CA MET A 194 -8.34 -11.95 -15.84
C MET A 194 -8.20 -13.47 -15.75
N PHE A 195 -7.19 -14.06 -16.41
CA PHE A 195 -6.95 -15.51 -16.41
C PHE A 195 -6.28 -16.03 -15.15
N LEU A 196 -5.78 -15.14 -14.30
CA LEU A 196 -5.03 -15.50 -13.12
C LEU A 196 -5.92 -15.94 -11.94
N ASN A 197 -7.23 -15.82 -12.08
CA ASN A 197 -8.24 -16.14 -11.06
C ASN A 197 -8.97 -17.49 -11.27
N GLU A 198 -8.63 -18.25 -12.32
CA GLU A 198 -9.27 -19.54 -12.58
C GLU A 198 -8.58 -20.71 -11.84
N ASN A 199 -9.38 -21.73 -11.51
CA ASN A 199 -9.01 -22.90 -10.71
C ASN A 199 -7.71 -23.58 -11.14
N PHE A 200 -6.86 -23.90 -10.17
CA PHE A 200 -5.46 -24.36 -10.29
C PHE A 200 -5.22 -25.69 -11.02
N LYS A 201 -6.23 -26.51 -11.30
CA LYS A 201 -6.01 -27.86 -11.86
C LYS A 201 -5.37 -27.90 -13.25
N ASP A 202 -5.62 -26.87 -14.10
CA ASP A 202 -5.07 -26.79 -15.47
C ASP A 202 -4.12 -25.60 -15.64
N TYR A 203 -3.61 -25.09 -14.55
CA TYR A 203 -2.88 -23.81 -14.52
C TYR A 203 -1.62 -23.83 -15.40
N GLU A 204 -0.86 -24.92 -15.39
CA GLU A 204 0.41 -24.99 -16.14
C GLU A 204 0.18 -24.92 -17.65
N GLN A 205 -0.73 -25.73 -18.17
CA GLN A 205 -1.05 -25.73 -19.60
C GLN A 205 -1.64 -24.41 -20.05
N LYS A 206 -2.63 -23.88 -19.33
CA LYS A 206 -3.24 -22.58 -19.63
C LYS A 206 -2.23 -21.42 -19.55
N SER A 207 -1.27 -21.47 -18.61
CA SER A 207 -0.23 -20.45 -18.50
C SER A 207 0.75 -20.46 -19.67
N ILE A 208 1.04 -21.63 -20.22
CA ILE A 208 1.89 -21.80 -21.41
C ILE A 208 1.15 -21.26 -22.64
N GLU A 209 -0.10 -21.65 -22.85
CA GLU A 209 -0.96 -21.17 -23.95
C GLU A 209 -1.11 -19.65 -23.89
N TYR A 210 -1.42 -19.11 -22.72
CA TYR A 210 -1.49 -17.69 -22.45
C TYR A 210 -0.20 -16.95 -22.84
N PHE A 211 0.95 -17.46 -22.38
CA PHE A 211 2.24 -16.81 -22.64
C PHE A 211 2.64 -16.89 -24.12
N ASN A 212 2.32 -17.98 -24.80
CA ASN A 212 2.56 -18.12 -26.24
C ASN A 212 1.69 -17.13 -27.02
N GLN A 213 0.43 -16.98 -26.64
CA GLN A 213 -0.45 -15.99 -27.26
C GLN A 213 0.04 -14.56 -26.98
N ALA A 214 0.46 -14.25 -25.75
CA ALA A 214 1.02 -12.94 -25.42
C ALA A 214 2.27 -12.60 -26.26
N LYS A 215 3.09 -13.60 -26.62
CA LYS A 215 4.22 -13.41 -27.56
C LYS A 215 3.77 -13.08 -28.97
N LEU A 216 2.69 -13.72 -29.44
CA LEU A 216 2.13 -13.42 -30.77
C LEU A 216 1.56 -12.00 -30.79
N ASP A 217 0.78 -11.62 -29.79
CA ASP A 217 0.20 -10.29 -29.65
C ASP A 217 1.32 -9.22 -29.57
N PHE A 218 2.38 -9.48 -28.83
CA PHE A 218 3.55 -8.60 -28.75
C PHE A 218 4.20 -8.39 -30.13
N LYS A 219 4.36 -9.46 -30.89
CA LYS A 219 4.94 -9.39 -32.24
C LYS A 219 4.06 -8.58 -33.20
N GLU A 220 2.75 -8.76 -33.15
CA GLU A 220 1.81 -8.02 -34.01
C GLU A 220 1.73 -6.54 -33.61
N GLU A 221 1.72 -6.23 -32.31
CA GLU A 221 1.74 -4.85 -31.85
C GLU A 221 3.07 -4.15 -32.18
N THR A 222 4.18 -4.86 -32.12
CA THR A 222 5.49 -4.31 -32.53
C THR A 222 5.47 -3.96 -34.02
N LYS A 223 4.96 -4.86 -34.89
CA LYS A 223 4.82 -4.59 -36.32
C LYS A 223 3.92 -3.39 -36.59
N LEU A 224 2.81 -3.27 -35.85
CA LEU A 224 1.91 -2.12 -35.96
C LEU A 224 2.64 -0.81 -35.66
N LEU A 225 3.37 -0.76 -34.53
CA LEU A 225 4.16 0.41 -34.14
C LEU A 225 5.22 0.78 -35.17
N ASP A 226 5.97 -0.22 -35.67
CA ASP A 226 7.01 -0.02 -36.67
C ASP A 226 6.38 0.51 -38.00
N SER A 227 5.22 -0.01 -38.41
CA SER A 227 4.47 0.48 -39.55
C SER A 227 3.95 1.91 -39.38
N LEU A 228 3.42 2.26 -38.19
CA LEU A 228 2.98 3.62 -37.91
C LEU A 228 4.12 4.61 -37.95
N LYS A 229 5.28 4.21 -37.46
CA LYS A 229 6.50 5.02 -37.48
C LYS A 229 7.04 5.21 -38.89
N SER A 230 7.15 4.15 -39.67
CA SER A 230 7.65 4.20 -41.06
C SER A 230 6.76 5.04 -41.99
N ASN A 231 5.44 5.08 -41.71
CA ASN A 231 4.49 5.91 -42.46
C ASN A 231 4.34 7.34 -41.87
N ASN A 232 5.18 7.75 -40.94
CA ASN A 232 5.14 9.07 -40.25
C ASN A 232 3.80 9.40 -39.56
N LEU A 233 3.04 8.38 -39.17
CA LEU A 233 1.77 8.56 -38.47
C LEU A 233 1.95 8.80 -36.96
N ILE A 234 3.13 8.48 -36.41
CA ILE A 234 3.53 8.77 -35.03
C ILE A 234 4.94 9.37 -34.98
N SER A 235 5.17 10.29 -34.05
CA SER A 235 6.46 10.90 -33.80
C SER A 235 7.48 9.89 -33.23
N GLN A 236 8.77 10.22 -33.32
CA GLN A 236 9.84 9.41 -32.72
C GLN A 236 9.64 9.24 -31.20
N THR A 237 9.27 10.31 -30.51
CA THR A 237 9.04 10.30 -29.06
C THR A 237 7.89 9.36 -28.71
N ASN A 238 6.76 9.44 -29.42
CA ASN A 238 5.61 8.58 -29.15
C ASN A 238 5.91 7.11 -29.50
N TYR A 239 6.65 6.87 -30.59
CA TYR A 239 7.10 5.52 -30.95
C TYR A 239 7.96 4.90 -29.82
N LEU A 240 8.98 5.61 -29.31
CA LEU A 240 9.84 5.12 -28.23
C LEU A 240 9.05 4.89 -26.95
N TYR A 241 8.20 5.83 -26.57
CA TYR A 241 7.31 5.69 -25.42
C TYR A 241 6.44 4.41 -25.50
N ARG A 242 5.77 4.18 -26.65
CA ARG A 242 4.91 3.02 -26.86
C ARG A 242 5.70 1.72 -26.89
N LYS A 243 6.88 1.74 -27.49
CA LYS A 243 7.77 0.57 -27.57
C LYS A 243 8.31 0.18 -26.19
N ASP A 244 8.72 1.14 -25.37
CA ASP A 244 9.16 0.88 -24.01
C ASP A 244 8.00 0.35 -23.15
N ALA A 245 6.80 0.92 -23.28
CA ALA A 245 5.61 0.43 -22.60
C ALA A 245 5.29 -1.03 -22.98
N LEU A 246 5.35 -1.35 -24.25
CA LEU A 246 5.09 -2.70 -24.77
C LEU A 246 6.15 -3.70 -24.29
N ASN A 247 7.43 -3.32 -24.32
CA ASN A 247 8.53 -4.15 -23.84
C ASN A 247 8.37 -4.44 -22.33
N MET A 248 8.07 -3.43 -21.53
CA MET A 248 7.87 -3.61 -20.08
C MET A 248 6.64 -4.45 -19.76
N LEU A 249 5.57 -4.30 -20.53
CA LEU A 249 4.38 -5.15 -20.40
C LEU A 249 4.75 -6.62 -20.66
N MET A 250 5.52 -6.90 -21.69
CA MET A 250 5.98 -8.26 -22.00
C MET A 250 6.92 -8.82 -20.93
N GLU A 251 7.84 -8.01 -20.41
CA GLU A 251 8.70 -8.41 -19.29
C GLU A 251 7.89 -8.71 -18.04
N LYS A 252 6.88 -7.90 -17.73
CA LYS A 252 5.95 -8.18 -16.63
C LYS A 252 5.27 -9.55 -16.80
N HIS A 253 4.79 -9.88 -18.00
CA HIS A 253 4.13 -11.17 -18.27
C HIS A 253 5.09 -12.36 -18.12
N LYS A 254 6.33 -12.24 -18.62
CA LYS A 254 7.36 -13.27 -18.42
C LYS A 254 7.59 -13.56 -16.93
N LYS A 255 7.71 -12.52 -16.14
CA LYS A 255 7.96 -12.61 -14.70
C LYS A 255 6.79 -13.22 -13.94
N LEU A 256 5.58 -12.75 -14.21
CA LEU A 256 4.37 -13.30 -13.60
C LEU A 256 4.20 -14.81 -13.87
N LYS A 257 4.51 -15.28 -15.08
CA LYS A 257 4.50 -16.70 -15.42
C LYS A 257 5.44 -17.50 -14.52
N ASN A 258 6.67 -17.04 -14.38
CA ASN A 258 7.69 -17.75 -13.63
C ASN A 258 7.38 -17.76 -12.12
N ILE A 259 6.93 -16.64 -11.56
CA ILE A 259 6.52 -16.54 -10.16
C ILE A 259 5.37 -17.50 -9.85
N LYS A 260 4.36 -17.56 -10.71
CA LYS A 260 3.23 -18.47 -10.50
C LYS A 260 3.61 -19.93 -10.65
N LYS A 261 4.49 -20.26 -11.60
CA LYS A 261 5.06 -21.61 -11.71
C LYS A 261 5.75 -22.00 -10.42
N TRP A 262 6.55 -21.12 -9.85
CA TRP A 262 7.25 -21.37 -8.60
C TRP A 262 6.28 -21.52 -7.42
N LEU A 263 5.30 -20.62 -7.26
CA LEU A 263 4.30 -20.68 -6.19
C LEU A 263 3.47 -21.97 -6.19
N VAL A 264 3.23 -22.55 -7.37
CA VAL A 264 2.44 -23.78 -7.53
C VAL A 264 3.29 -25.05 -7.39
N GLN A 265 4.53 -25.05 -7.87
CA GLN A 265 5.31 -26.28 -8.04
C GLN A 265 6.35 -26.55 -6.95
N THR A 266 6.99 -25.53 -6.40
CA THR A 266 8.24 -25.80 -5.67
C THR A 266 8.25 -25.46 -4.21
N LYS A 267 7.56 -24.44 -3.74
CA LYS A 267 7.62 -23.97 -2.33
C LYS A 267 9.01 -24.08 -1.66
N THR A 268 10.06 -24.39 -2.42
CA THR A 268 11.41 -24.63 -1.94
C THR A 268 12.35 -23.51 -2.32
N LEU A 269 13.27 -23.19 -1.40
CA LEU A 269 14.26 -22.11 -1.50
C LEU A 269 15.32 -22.33 -2.59
N GLU A 270 15.40 -23.50 -3.20
CA GLU A 270 16.42 -23.86 -4.20
C GLU A 270 16.28 -23.14 -5.54
N ASP A 271 15.11 -22.54 -5.80
CA ASP A 271 14.86 -21.74 -7.02
C ASP A 271 15.15 -20.23 -6.89
N LYS A 272 15.80 -19.79 -5.79
CA LYS A 272 16.14 -18.36 -5.62
C LYS A 272 16.98 -17.82 -6.77
N GLU A 273 17.93 -18.60 -7.26
CA GLU A 273 18.82 -18.18 -8.35
C GLU A 273 18.05 -17.97 -9.65
N THR A 274 17.08 -18.83 -9.95
CA THR A 274 16.18 -18.68 -11.10
C THR A 274 15.29 -17.45 -10.96
N ILE A 275 14.88 -17.13 -9.74
CA ILE A 275 14.04 -15.97 -9.43
C ILE A 275 14.85 -14.68 -9.54
N GLU A 276 16.09 -14.64 -9.05
CA GLU A 276 16.97 -13.48 -9.21
C GLU A 276 17.28 -13.19 -10.68
N GLN A 277 17.48 -14.22 -11.49
CA GLN A 277 17.62 -14.07 -12.95
C GLN A 277 16.35 -13.52 -13.61
N VAL A 278 15.18 -13.92 -13.12
CA VAL A 278 13.88 -13.44 -13.60
C VAL A 278 13.65 -11.96 -13.21
N PHE A 279 14.17 -11.54 -12.06
CA PHE A 279 14.04 -10.17 -11.54
C PHE A 279 15.21 -9.24 -11.90
N GLY A 280 16.17 -9.71 -12.69
CA GLY A 280 17.22 -8.86 -13.27
C GLY A 280 16.62 -7.87 -14.26
N PHE A 281 16.31 -6.65 -13.84
CA PHE A 281 15.81 -5.59 -14.71
C PHE A 281 16.77 -4.41 -14.70
N ASP A 282 16.88 -3.78 -15.87
CA ASP A 282 17.66 -2.55 -16.02
C ASP A 282 16.91 -1.38 -15.41
N LEU A 283 17.33 -0.95 -14.22
CA LEU A 283 16.83 0.24 -13.54
C LEU A 283 17.63 1.51 -13.84
N SER A 284 18.60 1.46 -14.76
CA SER A 284 19.41 2.62 -15.11
C SER A 284 18.59 3.81 -15.62
N LYS A 285 17.44 3.54 -16.24
CA LYS A 285 16.51 4.55 -16.78
C LYS A 285 15.42 4.98 -15.79
N THR A 286 15.49 4.58 -14.51
CA THR A 286 14.42 4.85 -13.53
C THR A 286 13.97 6.30 -13.53
N ASP A 287 14.88 7.26 -13.40
CA ASP A 287 14.52 8.68 -13.27
C ASP A 287 13.86 9.23 -14.53
N SER A 288 14.29 8.80 -15.72
CA SER A 288 13.71 9.23 -16.99
C SER A 288 12.34 8.60 -17.27
N LEU A 289 12.11 7.37 -16.80
CA LEU A 289 10.89 6.60 -17.05
C LEU A 289 9.84 6.75 -15.94
N MET A 290 10.22 7.24 -14.76
CA MET A 290 9.32 7.38 -13.61
C MET A 290 8.08 8.25 -13.91
N LYS A 291 8.22 9.22 -14.81
CA LYS A 291 7.10 10.07 -15.28
C LYS A 291 6.00 9.29 -16.01
N PHE A 292 6.29 8.08 -16.49
CA PHE A 292 5.34 7.26 -17.23
C PHE A 292 4.66 6.20 -16.34
N SER A 293 3.35 6.09 -16.49
CA SER A 293 2.56 5.16 -15.68
C SER A 293 2.95 3.69 -15.90
N PHE A 294 3.29 3.30 -17.12
CA PHE A 294 3.70 1.93 -17.42
C PHE A 294 4.93 1.49 -16.62
N PHE A 295 5.87 2.42 -16.40
CA PHE A 295 7.07 2.12 -15.62
C PHE A 295 6.76 2.03 -14.12
N ARG A 296 5.92 2.94 -13.60
CA ARG A 296 5.47 2.87 -12.21
C ARG A 296 4.70 1.58 -11.92
N ASP A 297 3.82 1.18 -12.86
CA ASP A 297 3.08 -0.08 -12.77
C ASP A 297 4.02 -1.30 -12.82
N TYR A 298 5.08 -1.23 -13.63
CA TYR A 298 6.12 -2.24 -13.70
C TYR A 298 6.89 -2.37 -12.38
N LEU A 299 7.41 -1.25 -11.84
CA LEU A 299 8.11 -1.23 -10.56
C LEU A 299 7.22 -1.76 -9.43
N ASN A 300 5.97 -1.31 -9.38
CA ASN A 300 5.02 -1.74 -8.37
C ASN A 300 4.76 -3.26 -8.46
N SER A 301 4.58 -3.78 -9.66
CA SER A 301 4.40 -5.22 -9.89
C SER A 301 5.60 -6.02 -9.43
N ILE A 302 6.83 -5.58 -9.75
CA ILE A 302 8.05 -6.25 -9.31
C ILE A 302 8.13 -6.29 -7.79
N SER A 303 7.92 -5.16 -7.12
CA SER A 303 7.98 -5.09 -5.67
C SER A 303 6.87 -5.85 -4.96
N GLN A 304 5.74 -6.13 -5.63
CA GLN A 304 4.64 -6.94 -5.08
C GLN A 304 4.90 -8.44 -5.17
N TYR A 305 5.66 -8.87 -6.15
CA TYR A 305 5.91 -10.28 -6.42
C TYR A 305 7.28 -10.77 -5.95
N ASP A 306 7.95 -10.01 -5.08
CA ASP A 306 9.09 -10.53 -4.36
C ASP A 306 8.61 -11.58 -3.36
N LEU A 307 9.13 -12.80 -3.51
CA LEU A 307 8.66 -13.99 -2.79
C LEU A 307 8.91 -13.93 -1.28
N ASN A 308 9.80 -13.04 -0.83
CA ASN A 308 10.14 -12.93 0.59
C ASN A 308 8.99 -12.36 1.45
N PHE A 309 7.95 -11.77 0.82
CA PHE A 309 6.82 -11.18 1.55
C PHE A 309 5.44 -11.70 1.11
N ILE A 310 5.44 -12.82 0.37
CA ILE A 310 4.20 -13.53 0.03
C ILE A 310 3.97 -14.61 1.08
N GLU A 311 2.91 -14.48 1.83
CA GLU A 311 2.43 -15.51 2.76
C GLU A 311 1.28 -16.27 2.14
N GLU A 312 1.27 -17.59 2.33
CA GLU A 312 0.15 -18.44 1.93
C GLU A 312 -1.03 -18.16 2.86
N ASN A 313 -2.13 -17.66 2.32
CA ASN A 313 -3.35 -17.49 3.08
C ASN A 313 -4.04 -18.87 3.19
N ASN A 314 -3.91 -19.53 4.35
CA ASN A 314 -4.55 -20.82 4.65
C ASN A 314 -6.09 -20.76 4.77
N GLY A 315 -6.69 -19.62 4.39
CA GLY A 315 -8.13 -19.49 4.27
C GLY A 315 -8.68 -20.21 3.03
N ASN A 316 -9.97 -20.59 3.07
CA ASN A 316 -10.69 -21.36 2.05
C ASN A 316 -10.71 -20.75 0.63
N SER A 317 -10.03 -19.63 0.39
CA SER A 317 -10.01 -18.93 -0.90
C SER A 317 -8.75 -19.13 -1.75
N GLY A 318 -7.73 -19.87 -1.26
CA GLY A 318 -6.53 -20.19 -2.02
C GLY A 318 -5.73 -18.99 -2.55
N GLY A 319 -5.86 -17.83 -1.91
CA GLY A 319 -5.19 -16.58 -2.29
C GLY A 319 -3.87 -16.38 -1.56
N PHE A 320 -2.91 -15.71 -2.22
CA PHE A 320 -1.68 -15.28 -1.57
C PHE A 320 -1.89 -13.91 -0.92
N TYR A 321 -1.44 -13.77 0.32
CA TYR A 321 -1.43 -12.50 1.05
C TYR A 321 -0.01 -11.92 1.00
N ILE A 322 0.07 -10.62 0.71
CA ILE A 322 1.32 -9.87 0.76
C ILE A 322 1.32 -9.01 2.01
N ASP A 323 2.17 -9.31 2.99
CA ASP A 323 2.34 -8.44 4.15
C ASP A 323 3.04 -7.14 3.73
N SER A 324 2.27 -6.05 3.74
CA SER A 324 2.76 -4.74 3.33
C SER A 324 3.86 -4.19 4.23
N ARG A 325 4.01 -4.68 5.47
CA ARG A 325 5.09 -4.29 6.40
C ARG A 325 6.40 -4.94 5.98
N ILE A 326 6.36 -6.26 5.70
CA ILE A 326 7.53 -6.99 5.20
C ILE A 326 7.97 -6.42 3.86
N ARG A 327 7.01 -6.14 2.97
CA ARG A 327 7.28 -5.46 1.69
C ARG A 327 7.95 -4.11 1.88
N PHE A 328 7.45 -3.28 2.80
CA PHE A 328 8.02 -1.97 3.11
C PHE A 328 9.48 -2.08 3.58
N ASP A 329 9.73 -2.94 4.57
CA ASP A 329 11.07 -3.15 5.12
C ASP A 329 12.05 -3.75 4.08
N SER A 330 11.55 -4.60 3.16
CA SER A 330 12.34 -5.15 2.05
C SER A 330 12.73 -4.07 1.04
N ILE A 331 11.80 -3.20 0.65
CA ILE A 331 12.09 -2.07 -0.25
C ILE A 331 13.14 -1.12 0.34
N LEU A 332 13.07 -0.85 1.65
CA LEU A 332 14.09 -0.03 2.32
C LEU A 332 15.49 -0.60 2.18
N LYS A 333 15.63 -1.91 2.36
CA LYS A 333 16.92 -2.62 2.32
C LYS A 333 17.43 -2.86 0.90
N ASP A 334 16.55 -2.85 -0.10
CA ASP A 334 16.90 -3.20 -1.48
C ASP A 334 17.75 -2.10 -2.14
N LYS A 335 19.01 -2.46 -2.45
CA LYS A 335 19.97 -1.56 -3.08
C LYS A 335 19.74 -1.38 -4.59
N ARG A 336 18.90 -2.20 -5.20
CA ARG A 336 18.58 -2.10 -6.64
C ARG A 336 17.74 -0.88 -6.95
N PHE A 337 16.90 -0.43 -6.00
CA PHE A 337 16.06 0.74 -6.17
C PHE A 337 16.79 2.02 -5.76
N ASN A 338 16.83 2.99 -6.66
CA ASN A 338 17.26 4.33 -6.33
C ASN A 338 16.21 5.07 -5.47
N GLN A 339 16.52 6.27 -4.98
CA GLN A 339 15.63 7.01 -4.09
C GLN A 339 14.27 7.34 -4.76
N THR A 340 14.26 7.63 -6.05
CA THR A 340 13.05 7.94 -6.83
C THR A 340 12.10 6.74 -6.85
N ALA A 341 12.62 5.54 -7.14
CA ALA A 341 11.84 4.31 -7.09
C ALA A 341 11.37 3.99 -5.67
N LYS A 342 12.25 4.13 -4.66
CA LYS A 342 11.90 3.90 -3.26
C LYS A 342 10.76 4.79 -2.78
N ASN A 343 10.78 6.07 -3.11
CA ASN A 343 9.70 6.99 -2.73
C ASN A 343 8.33 6.48 -3.22
N LEU A 344 8.21 6.06 -4.47
CA LEU A 344 6.97 5.47 -5.01
C LEU A 344 6.59 4.17 -4.30
N LEU A 345 7.55 3.25 -4.18
CA LEU A 345 7.29 1.90 -3.70
C LEU A 345 6.95 1.87 -2.20
N LEU A 346 7.64 2.69 -1.39
CA LEU A 346 7.36 2.85 0.04
C LEU A 346 6.00 3.50 0.28
N PHE A 347 5.64 4.52 -0.52
CA PHE A 347 4.31 5.13 -0.47
C PHE A 347 3.22 4.10 -0.77
N ASN A 348 3.39 3.26 -1.80
CA ASN A 348 2.43 2.22 -2.16
C ASN A 348 2.36 1.11 -1.10
N ALA A 349 3.48 0.69 -0.53
CA ALA A 349 3.50 -0.27 0.57
C ALA A 349 2.81 0.30 1.81
N TYR A 350 3.06 1.57 2.13
CA TYR A 350 2.40 2.23 3.25
C TYR A 350 0.88 2.36 3.06
N ASN A 351 0.39 2.60 1.86
CA ASN A 351 -1.06 2.58 1.59
C ASN A 351 -1.68 1.22 1.97
N GLY A 352 -1.02 0.11 1.67
CA GLY A 352 -1.43 -1.21 2.10
C GLY A 352 -1.46 -1.37 3.63
N ILE A 353 -0.44 -0.82 4.33
CA ILE A 353 -0.40 -0.79 5.80
C ILE A 353 -1.55 0.06 6.34
N GLY A 354 -1.74 1.26 5.79
CA GLY A 354 -2.80 2.18 6.18
C GLY A 354 -4.21 1.60 6.05
N GLN A 355 -4.44 0.72 5.09
CA GLN A 355 -5.76 0.09 4.87
C GLN A 355 -6.01 -1.12 5.76
N ASN A 356 -4.98 -1.95 6.03
CA ASN A 356 -5.17 -3.31 6.53
C ASN A 356 -4.62 -3.56 7.93
N PHE A 357 -3.83 -2.63 8.50
CA PHE A 357 -3.14 -2.87 9.75
C PHE A 357 -3.66 -1.99 10.90
N ARG A 358 -3.26 -2.36 12.13
CA ARG A 358 -3.64 -1.63 13.36
C ARG A 358 -3.00 -0.25 13.39
N VAL A 359 -3.54 0.64 14.17
CA VAL A 359 -3.06 2.03 14.28
C VAL A 359 -1.62 2.11 14.75
N LYS A 360 -1.19 1.23 15.65
CA LYS A 360 0.22 1.12 16.08
C LYS A 360 1.16 0.89 14.89
N ASP A 361 0.86 -0.09 14.04
CA ASP A 361 1.65 -0.38 12.84
C ASP A 361 1.64 0.82 11.88
N LYS A 362 0.47 1.44 11.68
CA LYS A 362 0.35 2.64 10.84
C LYS A 362 1.24 3.77 11.32
N GLN A 363 1.26 4.04 12.62
CA GLN A 363 2.09 5.11 13.20
C GLN A 363 3.59 4.79 13.12
N GLU A 364 3.98 3.54 13.41
CA GLU A 364 5.36 3.08 13.33
C GLU A 364 5.91 3.23 11.90
N TYR A 365 5.18 2.66 10.93
CA TYR A 365 5.61 2.69 9.53
C TYR A 365 5.49 4.08 8.90
N PHE A 366 4.60 4.94 9.40
CA PHE A 366 4.57 6.34 9.00
C PHE A 366 5.84 7.08 9.42
N LYS A 367 6.36 6.85 10.63
CA LYS A 367 7.64 7.41 11.08
C LYS A 367 8.79 6.92 10.19
N LYS A 368 8.85 5.60 9.92
CA LYS A 368 9.84 5.04 8.99
C LYS A 368 9.74 5.69 7.59
N LEU A 369 8.51 5.93 7.11
CA LEU A 369 8.30 6.61 5.83
C LEU A 369 8.81 8.06 5.87
N GLN A 370 8.52 8.83 6.94
CA GLN A 370 9.00 10.20 7.10
C GLN A 370 10.53 10.31 7.08
N GLU A 371 11.22 9.33 7.66
CA GLU A 371 12.69 9.28 7.69
C GLU A 371 13.30 8.94 6.31
N ASN A 372 12.51 8.36 5.40
CA ASN A 372 12.97 7.82 4.13
C ASN A 372 12.37 8.49 2.89
N THR A 373 11.59 9.56 3.05
CA THR A 373 11.02 10.34 1.94
C THR A 373 11.08 11.83 2.23
N THR A 374 11.29 12.62 1.19
CA THR A 374 11.25 14.09 1.25
C THR A 374 9.93 14.68 0.74
N ASN A 375 8.99 13.84 0.29
CA ASN A 375 7.72 14.30 -0.27
C ASN A 375 6.70 14.62 0.84
N ILE A 376 6.77 15.84 1.37
CA ILE A 376 5.93 16.33 2.46
C ILE A 376 4.44 16.32 2.09
N GLU A 377 4.09 16.64 0.84
CA GLU A 377 2.70 16.65 0.39
C GLU A 377 2.08 15.24 0.46
N GLN A 378 2.81 14.22 0.00
CA GLN A 378 2.38 12.83 0.13
C GLN A 378 2.24 12.39 1.58
N LEU A 379 3.17 12.77 2.45
CA LEU A 379 3.09 12.49 3.88
C LEU A 379 1.84 13.12 4.52
N ASN A 380 1.57 14.39 4.23
CA ASN A 380 0.39 15.08 4.75
C ASN A 380 -0.91 14.44 4.24
N LYS A 381 -0.94 14.03 2.97
CA LYS A 381 -2.06 13.29 2.41
C LYS A 381 -2.31 11.98 3.15
N LEU A 382 -1.28 11.17 3.36
CA LEU A 382 -1.39 9.90 4.09
C LEU A 382 -1.85 10.11 5.55
N LYS A 383 -1.29 11.12 6.23
CA LYS A 383 -1.68 11.47 7.59
C LYS A 383 -3.17 11.80 7.68
N LYS A 384 -3.70 12.52 6.69
CA LYS A 384 -5.12 12.87 6.59
C LYS A 384 -5.98 11.64 6.21
N ASP A 385 -5.59 10.90 5.17
CA ASP A 385 -6.37 9.77 4.64
C ASP A 385 -6.54 8.66 5.68
N PHE A 386 -5.50 8.37 6.46
CA PHE A 386 -5.51 7.34 7.50
C PHE A 386 -5.79 7.89 8.92
N LYS A 387 -6.11 9.20 9.04
CA LYS A 387 -6.45 9.85 10.32
C LYS A 387 -5.40 9.59 11.40
N LEU A 388 -4.11 9.71 11.05
CA LEU A 388 -3.01 9.44 11.96
C LEU A 388 -2.94 10.54 13.02
N ASP A 389 -3.21 10.16 14.27
CA ASP A 389 -3.17 11.04 15.43
C ASP A 389 -2.02 10.59 16.36
N PHE A 390 -0.95 11.39 16.42
CA PHE A 390 0.21 11.13 17.25
C PHE A 390 0.10 11.77 18.65
N SER A 391 -1.01 12.45 18.94
CA SER A 391 -1.27 13.04 20.25
C SER A 391 -1.86 12.05 21.24
N LYS A 392 -2.38 10.90 20.76
CA LYS A 392 -2.97 9.87 21.61
C LYS A 392 -1.93 9.14 22.44
N SER A 393 -2.29 8.87 23.69
CA SER A 393 -1.48 8.04 24.58
C SER A 393 -1.38 6.60 24.07
N ASN A 394 -0.17 6.04 24.06
CA ASN A 394 0.06 4.62 23.80
C ASN A 394 -0.23 3.73 25.01
N GLU A 395 -0.70 4.32 26.12
CA GLU A 395 -1.07 3.61 27.32
C GLU A 395 -2.54 3.81 27.65
N LEU A 396 -3.18 2.77 28.13
CA LEU A 396 -4.51 2.81 28.70
C LEU A 396 -4.38 2.80 30.22
N VAL A 397 -4.81 3.88 30.87
CA VAL A 397 -4.73 4.06 32.31
C VAL A 397 -6.01 3.54 32.96
N LEU A 398 -5.85 2.68 33.92
CA LEU A 398 -6.91 1.96 34.61
C LEU A 398 -6.87 2.33 36.12
N THR A 399 -8.05 2.54 36.72
CA THR A 399 -8.19 2.77 38.15
C THR A 399 -9.11 1.70 38.76
N ASN A 400 -8.67 1.04 39.83
CA ASN A 400 -9.48 0.04 40.53
C ASN A 400 -10.46 0.68 41.56
N LEU A 401 -11.25 -0.14 42.25
CA LEU A 401 -12.20 0.33 43.27
C LEU A 401 -11.55 1.02 44.47
N LYS A 402 -10.27 0.73 44.74
CA LYS A 402 -9.48 1.36 45.81
C LYS A 402 -8.81 2.66 45.38
N ASN A 403 -9.00 3.08 44.13
CA ASN A 403 -8.36 4.20 43.46
C ASN A 403 -6.86 3.99 43.15
N ASP A 404 -6.35 2.76 43.19
CA ASP A 404 -5.01 2.47 42.68
C ASP A 404 -5.04 2.49 41.15
N THR A 405 -3.97 3.02 40.57
CA THR A 405 -3.83 3.14 39.12
C THR A 405 -2.78 2.17 38.57
N LEU A 406 -3.05 1.62 37.39
CA LEU A 406 -2.10 0.82 36.60
C LEU A 406 -2.34 1.02 35.11
N THR A 407 -1.38 0.60 34.31
CA THR A 407 -1.57 0.57 32.85
C THR A 407 -2.16 -0.76 32.42
N TYR A 408 -2.81 -0.78 31.25
CA TYR A 408 -3.32 -2.02 30.65
C TYR A 408 -2.22 -3.08 30.46
N ASN A 409 -1.02 -2.65 30.07
CA ASN A 409 0.13 -3.55 29.97
C ASN A 409 0.51 -4.17 31.33
N ASN A 410 0.43 -3.39 32.41
CA ASN A 410 0.68 -3.90 33.74
C ASN A 410 -0.44 -4.83 34.22
N LEU A 411 -1.70 -4.55 33.84
CA LEU A 411 -2.81 -5.48 34.09
C LEU A 411 -2.54 -6.86 33.49
N LEU A 412 -2.11 -6.91 32.21
CA LEU A 412 -1.78 -8.17 31.54
C LEU A 412 -0.61 -8.87 32.22
N LYS A 413 0.47 -8.14 32.55
CA LYS A 413 1.65 -8.68 33.26
C LYS A 413 1.31 -9.25 34.65
N ASN A 414 0.47 -8.57 35.40
CA ASN A 414 0.06 -8.98 36.76
C ASN A 414 -0.80 -10.26 36.74
N ASN A 415 -1.38 -10.58 35.58
CA ASN A 415 -2.20 -11.78 35.36
C ASN A 415 -1.48 -12.82 34.47
N ASN A 416 -0.16 -12.68 34.29
CA ASN A 416 0.62 -13.66 33.52
C ASN A 416 0.44 -15.09 34.11
N GLY A 417 0.37 -16.09 33.25
CA GLY A 417 0.12 -17.47 33.62
C GLY A 417 -1.36 -17.84 33.68
N LYS A 418 -2.29 -16.88 33.54
CA LYS A 418 -3.74 -17.13 33.51
C LYS A 418 -4.35 -16.81 32.15
N TRP A 419 -5.38 -17.53 31.77
CA TRP A 419 -6.30 -17.07 30.72
C TRP A 419 -7.02 -15.83 31.20
N LEU A 420 -7.27 -14.83 30.33
CA LEU A 420 -8.05 -13.65 30.65
C LEU A 420 -9.26 -13.55 29.75
N TYR A 421 -10.41 -13.36 30.35
CA TYR A 421 -11.64 -12.97 29.65
C TYR A 421 -11.98 -11.54 30.05
N ILE A 422 -11.78 -10.60 29.13
CA ILE A 422 -11.89 -9.16 29.39
C ILE A 422 -13.17 -8.63 28.77
N ASP A 423 -14.02 -7.99 29.57
CA ASP A 423 -15.31 -7.38 29.20
C ASP A 423 -15.19 -5.85 29.22
N PHE A 424 -15.31 -5.22 28.05
CA PHE A 424 -15.47 -3.77 27.95
C PHE A 424 -16.95 -3.43 28.03
N TRP A 425 -17.31 -2.67 29.05
CA TRP A 425 -18.68 -2.33 29.38
C TRP A 425 -18.82 -0.89 29.87
N ALA A 426 -20.02 -0.47 30.31
CA ALA A 426 -20.26 0.77 31.06
C ALA A 426 -21.56 0.68 31.84
N SER A 427 -21.68 1.49 32.91
CA SER A 427 -22.89 1.54 33.75
C SER A 427 -24.15 1.98 32.99
N TRP A 428 -24.01 2.79 31.97
CA TRP A 428 -25.10 3.25 31.10
C TRP A 428 -25.40 2.25 29.96
N CYS A 429 -24.54 1.27 29.72
CA CYS A 429 -24.71 0.30 28.63
C CYS A 429 -25.75 -0.76 28.99
N LYS A 430 -27.00 -0.53 28.63
CA LYS A 430 -28.10 -1.47 28.89
C LYS A 430 -27.84 -2.88 28.33
N PRO A 431 -27.32 -3.08 27.11
CA PRO A 431 -27.00 -4.43 26.60
C PRO A 431 -25.90 -5.13 27.41
N CYS A 432 -24.87 -4.36 27.90
CA CYS A 432 -23.80 -4.91 28.74
C CYS A 432 -24.37 -5.44 30.05
N ARG A 433 -25.13 -4.60 30.74
CA ARG A 433 -25.74 -4.95 32.05
C ARG A 433 -26.70 -6.13 31.97
N LYS A 434 -27.42 -6.24 30.85
CA LYS A 434 -28.32 -7.40 30.60
C LYS A 434 -27.55 -8.73 30.53
N THR A 435 -26.27 -8.73 30.20
CA THR A 435 -25.45 -9.94 30.15
C THR A 435 -24.73 -10.27 31.45
N MET A 436 -24.69 -9.37 32.44
CA MET A 436 -23.99 -9.61 33.72
C MET A 436 -24.44 -10.85 34.48
N PRO A 437 -25.76 -11.21 34.56
CA PRO A 437 -26.18 -12.48 35.17
C PRO A 437 -25.54 -13.72 34.49
N GLU A 438 -25.46 -13.73 33.18
CA GLU A 438 -24.82 -14.82 32.43
C GLU A 438 -23.27 -14.78 32.58
N SER A 439 -22.68 -13.61 32.70
CA SER A 439 -21.26 -13.45 33.03
C SER A 439 -20.93 -14.03 34.41
N ASN A 440 -21.78 -13.77 35.40
CA ASN A 440 -21.64 -14.32 36.75
C ASN A 440 -21.81 -15.86 36.77
N LYS A 441 -22.70 -16.42 35.96
CA LYS A 441 -22.84 -17.90 35.79
C LYS A 441 -21.59 -18.46 35.15
N LEU A 442 -21.11 -17.85 34.06
CA LEU A 442 -19.91 -18.26 33.35
C LEU A 442 -18.70 -18.27 34.30
N LYS A 443 -18.51 -17.22 35.08
CA LYS A 443 -17.45 -17.14 36.09
C LYS A 443 -17.51 -18.26 37.12
N LYS A 444 -18.70 -18.61 37.60
CA LYS A 444 -18.91 -19.74 38.55
C LYS A 444 -18.54 -21.08 37.90
N GLU A 445 -18.86 -21.28 36.64
CA GLU A 445 -18.55 -22.53 35.92
C GLU A 445 -17.04 -22.72 35.72
N PHE A 446 -16.28 -21.65 35.61
CA PHE A 446 -14.82 -21.65 35.44
C PHE A 446 -14.06 -21.36 36.72
N LYS A 447 -14.68 -21.46 37.90
CA LYS A 447 -14.05 -21.11 39.21
C LYS A 447 -12.80 -21.95 39.54
N ASP A 448 -12.75 -23.19 39.05
CA ASP A 448 -11.66 -24.15 39.28
C ASP A 448 -10.64 -24.15 38.12
N GLU A 449 -10.86 -23.33 37.11
CA GLU A 449 -9.98 -23.18 35.96
C GLU A 449 -9.01 -22.00 36.15
N ASN A 450 -7.85 -22.05 35.50
CA ASN A 450 -6.87 -20.98 35.56
C ASN A 450 -7.21 -19.80 34.63
N ILE A 451 -8.36 -19.18 34.88
CA ILE A 451 -8.87 -18.05 34.11
C ILE A 451 -9.33 -16.91 35.03
N GLU A 452 -9.07 -15.67 34.61
CA GLU A 452 -9.52 -14.47 35.28
C GLU A 452 -10.53 -13.70 34.43
N PHE A 453 -11.61 -13.23 35.09
CA PHE A 453 -12.64 -12.40 34.46
C PHE A 453 -12.43 -10.94 34.87
N ILE A 454 -12.18 -10.06 33.92
CA ILE A 454 -11.81 -8.67 34.12
C ILE A 454 -12.84 -7.77 33.43
N TYR A 455 -13.31 -6.76 34.15
CA TYR A 455 -14.31 -5.80 33.66
C TYR A 455 -13.68 -4.42 33.54
N LEU A 456 -13.68 -3.84 32.33
CA LEU A 456 -13.12 -2.55 32.02
C LEU A 456 -14.24 -1.58 31.63
N SER A 457 -14.50 -0.59 32.47
CA SER A 457 -15.55 0.41 32.19
C SER A 457 -15.04 1.51 31.29
N LEU A 458 -15.63 1.66 30.11
CA LEU A 458 -15.23 2.57 29.05
C LEU A 458 -16.23 3.75 28.95
N ASN A 459 -15.71 4.97 28.93
CA ASN A 459 -16.49 6.21 28.75
C ASN A 459 -17.65 6.32 29.75
N ASP A 460 -17.37 6.08 31.01
CA ASP A 460 -18.35 6.06 32.10
C ASP A 460 -18.10 7.20 33.12
N LYS A 461 -18.96 7.28 34.13
CA LYS A 461 -18.77 8.10 35.33
C LYS A 461 -18.40 7.21 36.49
N LYS A 462 -17.32 7.53 37.21
CA LYS A 462 -16.81 6.71 38.35
C LYS A 462 -17.89 6.37 39.39
N GLU A 463 -18.75 7.32 39.72
CA GLU A 463 -19.83 7.12 40.69
C GLU A 463 -20.87 6.11 40.20
N ASN A 464 -21.25 6.21 38.93
CA ASN A 464 -22.19 5.30 38.33
C ASN A 464 -21.60 3.90 38.13
N TRP A 465 -20.36 3.84 37.71
CA TRP A 465 -19.59 2.60 37.60
C TRP A 465 -19.54 1.84 38.92
N LYS A 466 -19.17 2.51 40.05
CA LYS A 466 -19.13 1.90 41.38
C LYS A 466 -20.48 1.33 41.79
N LYS A 467 -21.57 2.10 41.62
CA LYS A 467 -22.93 1.63 41.93
C LYS A 467 -23.35 0.45 41.05
N ALA A 468 -23.01 0.50 39.79
CA ALA A 468 -23.38 -0.58 38.85
C ALA A 468 -22.66 -1.90 39.16
N ILE A 469 -21.39 -1.87 39.58
CA ILE A 469 -20.63 -3.05 40.02
C ILE A 469 -21.36 -3.80 41.14
N GLU A 470 -21.86 -3.06 42.14
CA GLU A 470 -22.59 -3.63 43.26
C GLU A 470 -23.92 -4.25 42.82
N VAL A 471 -24.71 -3.48 42.06
CA VAL A 471 -26.04 -3.89 41.55
C VAL A 471 -25.95 -5.11 40.63
N ASP A 472 -24.94 -5.15 39.78
CA ASP A 472 -24.74 -6.20 38.79
C ASP A 472 -23.98 -7.43 39.35
N GLY A 473 -23.58 -7.40 40.64
CA GLY A 473 -22.98 -8.51 41.36
C GLY A 473 -21.59 -8.92 40.91
N ILE A 474 -20.79 -7.96 40.38
CA ILE A 474 -19.43 -8.21 39.90
C ILE A 474 -18.35 -7.68 40.83
N SER A 475 -18.71 -7.26 42.04
CA SER A 475 -17.77 -6.66 43.05
C SER A 475 -16.58 -7.57 43.41
N ASN A 476 -16.75 -8.88 43.32
CA ASN A 476 -15.72 -9.88 43.62
C ASN A 476 -14.84 -10.21 42.39
N SER A 477 -14.87 -9.38 41.36
CA SER A 477 -14.05 -9.53 40.17
C SER A 477 -13.03 -8.42 40.04
N GLN A 478 -12.07 -8.55 39.16
CA GLN A 478 -11.18 -7.45 38.80
C GLN A 478 -11.97 -6.41 38.00
N ASN A 479 -12.20 -5.24 38.63
CA ASN A 479 -12.95 -4.15 38.04
C ASN A 479 -12.10 -2.91 37.91
N TYR A 480 -12.03 -2.33 36.71
CA TYR A 480 -11.27 -1.12 36.45
C TYR A 480 -12.09 -0.11 35.67
N PHE A 481 -11.89 1.14 36.05
CA PHE A 481 -12.37 2.30 35.32
C PHE A 481 -11.27 2.77 34.35
N ILE A 482 -11.61 3.03 33.10
CA ILE A 482 -10.68 3.54 32.10
C ILE A 482 -10.67 5.07 32.15
N GLU A 483 -9.53 5.66 32.53
CA GLU A 483 -9.38 7.10 32.72
C GLU A 483 -9.26 7.86 31.39
N ASN A 484 -8.60 7.28 30.39
CA ASN A 484 -8.21 7.95 29.15
C ASN A 484 -8.70 7.25 27.87
N GLY A 485 -9.84 6.57 27.93
CA GLY A 485 -10.36 5.77 26.80
C GLY A 485 -10.48 6.56 25.49
N ASN A 486 -10.95 7.80 25.54
CA ASN A 486 -11.17 8.64 24.36
C ASN A 486 -9.87 9.13 23.70
N VAL A 487 -8.75 9.11 24.44
CA VAL A 487 -7.44 9.60 23.99
C VAL A 487 -6.36 8.51 24.00
N SER A 488 -6.77 7.26 24.19
CA SER A 488 -5.85 6.11 24.16
C SER A 488 -5.86 5.42 22.83
N GLN A 489 -4.67 5.23 22.27
CA GLN A 489 -4.45 4.43 21.08
C GLN A 489 -4.77 2.95 21.31
N VAL A 490 -4.60 2.46 22.54
CA VAL A 490 -4.84 1.05 22.92
C VAL A 490 -6.27 0.62 22.64
N ILE A 491 -7.27 1.48 22.87
CA ILE A 491 -8.69 1.18 22.58
C ILE A 491 -8.91 0.93 21.07
N GLU A 492 -8.26 1.73 20.22
CA GLU A 492 -8.34 1.56 18.77
C GLU A 492 -7.60 0.29 18.31
N ASP A 493 -6.42 0.03 18.87
CA ASP A 493 -5.60 -1.15 18.57
C ASP A 493 -6.30 -2.46 18.95
N LEU A 494 -7.06 -2.44 20.05
CA LEU A 494 -7.88 -3.56 20.48
C LEU A 494 -9.18 -3.72 19.66
N GLY A 495 -9.48 -2.78 18.76
CA GLY A 495 -10.68 -2.82 17.92
C GLY A 495 -11.98 -2.55 18.68
N VAL A 496 -11.92 -1.93 19.87
CA VAL A 496 -13.10 -1.64 20.70
C VAL A 496 -13.85 -0.43 20.14
N LYS A 497 -14.74 -0.67 19.18
CA LYS A 497 -15.58 0.37 18.54
C LYS A 497 -16.90 0.59 19.25
N THR A 498 -17.44 -0.47 19.84
CA THR A 498 -18.75 -0.49 20.54
C THR A 498 -18.65 -1.39 21.76
N ILE A 499 -19.54 -1.19 22.73
CA ILE A 499 -19.68 -2.06 23.90
C ILE A 499 -21.08 -2.69 23.93
N PRO A 500 -21.25 -3.92 24.46
CA PRO A 500 -20.22 -4.78 25.07
C PRO A 500 -19.23 -5.31 24.03
N HIS A 501 -17.97 -5.45 24.45
CA HIS A 501 -16.89 -6.02 23.63
C HIS A 501 -16.02 -6.94 24.50
N TYR A 502 -15.68 -8.12 23.98
CA TYR A 502 -15.00 -9.15 24.75
C TYR A 502 -13.69 -9.55 24.10
N LEU A 503 -12.63 -9.73 24.93
CA LEU A 503 -11.34 -10.21 24.50
C LEU A 503 -10.95 -11.47 25.26
N ILE A 504 -10.13 -12.33 24.64
CA ILE A 504 -9.48 -13.46 25.31
C ILE A 504 -7.98 -13.36 25.12
N TYR A 505 -7.25 -13.41 26.24
CA TYR A 505 -5.79 -13.53 26.27
C TYR A 505 -5.37 -14.91 26.77
N SER A 506 -4.29 -15.43 26.18
CA SER A 506 -3.63 -16.65 26.63
C SER A 506 -2.81 -16.41 27.92
N PRO A 507 -2.36 -17.48 28.61
CA PRO A 507 -1.49 -17.38 29.78
C PRO A 507 -0.17 -16.63 29.54
N ASN A 508 0.35 -16.59 28.30
CA ASN A 508 1.57 -15.84 27.91
C ASN A 508 1.27 -14.37 27.59
N GLY A 509 0.05 -13.89 27.78
CA GLY A 509 -0.32 -12.51 27.52
C GLY A 509 -0.57 -12.18 26.03
N GLU A 510 -0.75 -13.18 25.18
CA GLU A 510 -1.08 -12.98 23.77
C GLU A 510 -2.60 -12.83 23.57
N LEU A 511 -3.01 -11.88 22.76
CA LEU A 511 -4.41 -11.70 22.37
C LEU A 511 -4.84 -12.82 21.40
N VAL A 512 -5.53 -13.82 21.94
CA VAL A 512 -6.01 -14.98 21.17
C VAL A 512 -7.29 -14.66 20.40
N ASN A 513 -8.18 -13.86 20.99
CA ASN A 513 -9.42 -13.45 20.33
C ASN A 513 -9.78 -11.99 20.67
N GLY A 514 -9.80 -11.14 19.63
CA GLY A 514 -10.18 -9.72 19.73
C GLY A 514 -11.69 -9.46 19.65
N PHE A 515 -12.53 -10.50 19.42
CA PHE A 515 -13.99 -10.46 19.33
C PHE A 515 -14.59 -11.74 19.92
N ALA A 516 -14.32 -11.97 21.21
CA ALA A 516 -14.78 -13.17 21.87
C ALA A 516 -16.31 -13.21 22.00
N ASN A 517 -16.84 -14.42 22.09
CA ASN A 517 -18.26 -14.64 22.25
C ASN A 517 -18.77 -14.05 23.57
N ARG A 518 -20.01 -13.56 23.55
CA ARG A 518 -20.70 -12.98 24.70
C ARG A 518 -21.11 -14.07 25.70
N PRO A 519 -21.09 -13.79 27.03
CA PRO A 519 -21.71 -14.67 28.03
C PRO A 519 -23.15 -15.01 27.67
N GLY A 520 -23.52 -16.31 27.78
CA GLY A 520 -24.79 -16.82 27.33
C GLY A 520 -24.97 -17.00 25.82
N GLN A 521 -23.94 -16.66 25.01
CA GLN A 521 -23.97 -16.77 23.55
C GLN A 521 -22.67 -17.42 23.02
N GLY A 522 -22.31 -18.60 23.55
CA GLY A 522 -21.18 -19.40 23.08
C GLY A 522 -19.82 -19.10 23.75
N ALA A 523 -19.76 -18.21 24.74
CA ALA A 523 -18.49 -17.92 25.44
C ALA A 523 -17.97 -19.13 26.21
N LYS A 524 -18.86 -19.94 26.79
CA LYS A 524 -18.54 -21.16 27.54
C LYS A 524 -17.80 -22.17 26.66
N GLU A 525 -18.39 -22.50 25.52
CA GLU A 525 -17.85 -23.46 24.57
C GLU A 525 -16.50 -22.96 24.02
N GLN A 526 -16.42 -21.67 23.71
CA GLN A 526 -15.20 -21.05 23.23
C GLN A 526 -14.06 -21.14 24.26
N LEU A 527 -14.33 -20.78 25.54
CA LEU A 527 -13.34 -20.84 26.61
C LEU A 527 -12.93 -22.28 26.91
N LYS A 528 -13.87 -23.23 26.99
CA LYS A 528 -13.58 -24.65 27.19
C LYS A 528 -12.63 -25.15 26.11
N LYS A 529 -12.94 -24.89 24.86
CA LYS A 529 -12.09 -25.28 23.73
C LYS A 529 -10.66 -24.75 23.86
N LEU A 530 -10.49 -23.44 24.14
CA LEU A 530 -9.17 -22.80 24.25
C LEU A 530 -8.36 -23.30 25.45
N ILE A 531 -9.00 -23.61 26.57
CA ILE A 531 -8.33 -24.09 27.79
C ILE A 531 -7.90 -25.55 27.65
N THR A 532 -8.66 -26.38 26.92
CA THR A 532 -8.39 -27.82 26.75
C THR A 532 -7.47 -28.14 25.57
N GLU A 533 -7.43 -27.32 24.54
CA GLU A 533 -6.51 -27.46 23.41
C GLU A 533 -5.13 -26.89 23.77
N LYS A 534 -4.38 -27.59 24.67
CA LYS A 534 -2.98 -27.29 25.02
C LYS A 534 -2.01 -27.94 24.06
#